data_7a9c6c0422752a0bd043ca1833df2a6f
#
_entry.id   7a9c6c0422752a0bd043ca1833df2a6f
#
_cell.length_a   1.000
_cell.length_b   1.000
_cell.length_c   1.000
_cell.angle_alpha   90.00
_cell.angle_beta   90.00
_cell.angle_gamma   90.00
#
_symmetry.space_group_name_H-M   'P 1'
#
loop_
_entity.id
_entity.type
_entity.pdbx_description
1 polymer ?
#
loop_
_entity_poly.entity_id
_entity_poly.type
_entity_poly.pdbx_seq_one_letter_code
_entity_poly.pdbx_strand_id
1 'polypeptide(L)'
;MEEANTMKTAFETYRAELDAIREAGTYKAERIITTPQRSRINTTAADGVVNMCANNYLGLSSHPRLVEAAKASYDNWGFGLSSVRFICGTQQIHKDLEQRIAKFVGMEDAILYSSCFDANGGLFEVLLNAEDAIISDELNHASIIDGVRLSKAKRYRYKSNNMEDLRKQLEDARATGCKRIMIATAGVFSMDGYIANLKGVCDLADEFDAMVMVDDSHAVGFMGAHGRGTAEYCGVMDRVDIITGTFGKAMGGASGGYTASKKEIVDLLRQRSRPYLFSNTLAPAICAATIETINILEESTALRDKVHENAAYFRAEMEKHGFDMLPGEHPIVPVMLYDPKVANEFARRMLDKGVYVVGFCYPVVPKGRDRVRTQISAGHTKEDLDFAVKCFAEVKAEMGI
;
A
#
# COMPACT_ATOMS: atom_id res chain seq x y z
N MET A 1 -28.68 37.06 -14.09
CA MET A 1 -27.29 37.60 -13.96
C MET A 1 -26.62 37.23 -12.65
N GLU A 2 -27.36 36.92 -11.57
CA GLU A 2 -26.80 36.51 -10.26
C GLU A 2 -26.19 35.09 -10.27
N GLU A 3 -26.78 34.11 -10.98
CA GLU A 3 -26.25 32.74 -11.02
C GLU A 3 -24.90 32.63 -11.76
N ALA A 4 -24.68 33.46 -12.79
CA ALA A 4 -23.39 33.48 -13.50
C ALA A 4 -22.27 34.11 -12.68
N ASN A 5 -22.59 34.96 -11.70
CA ASN A 5 -21.62 35.60 -10.80
C ASN A 5 -21.20 34.65 -9.68
N THR A 6 -22.12 33.82 -9.19
CA THR A 6 -21.84 32.82 -8.15
C THR A 6 -20.86 31.71 -8.61
N MET A 7 -21.02 31.26 -9.89
CA MET A 7 -20.06 30.29 -10.47
C MET A 7 -18.66 30.88 -10.66
N LYS A 8 -18.54 32.17 -11.03
CA LYS A 8 -17.23 32.82 -11.13
C LYS A 8 -16.49 32.89 -9.79
N THR A 9 -17.21 33.24 -8.70
CA THR A 9 -16.64 33.33 -7.36
C THR A 9 -16.10 31.99 -6.86
N ALA A 10 -16.80 30.88 -7.12
CA ALA A 10 -16.32 29.54 -6.75
C ALA A 10 -15.02 29.18 -7.49
N PHE A 11 -14.91 29.45 -8.80
CA PHE A 11 -13.69 29.18 -9.56
C PHE A 11 -12.52 30.08 -9.13
N GLU A 12 -12.78 31.32 -8.73
CA GLU A 12 -11.77 32.22 -8.19
C GLU A 12 -11.24 31.70 -6.85
N THR A 13 -12.13 31.19 -5.98
CA THR A 13 -11.72 30.54 -4.71
C THR A 13 -10.82 29.33 -4.98
N TYR A 14 -11.19 28.44 -5.90
CA TYR A 14 -10.37 27.27 -6.24
C TYR A 14 -9.02 27.65 -6.85
N ARG A 15 -8.94 28.71 -7.66
CA ARG A 15 -7.65 29.23 -8.16
C ARG A 15 -6.77 29.73 -7.02
N ALA A 16 -7.33 30.52 -6.10
CA ALA A 16 -6.60 31.02 -4.94
C ALA A 16 -6.06 29.88 -4.07
N GLU A 17 -6.86 28.82 -3.84
CA GLU A 17 -6.39 27.61 -3.14
C GLU A 17 -5.25 26.90 -3.86
N LEU A 18 -5.35 26.78 -5.20
CA LEU A 18 -4.28 26.16 -6.01
C LEU A 18 -2.99 27.01 -5.98
N ASP A 19 -3.11 28.34 -6.01
CA ASP A 19 -1.97 29.23 -5.94
C ASP A 19 -1.32 29.16 -4.56
N ALA A 20 -2.09 29.11 -3.48
CA ALA A 20 -1.58 28.88 -2.13
C ALA A 20 -0.84 27.53 -2.01
N ILE A 21 -1.31 26.46 -2.63
CA ILE A 21 -0.64 25.16 -2.69
C ILE A 21 0.70 25.27 -3.44
N ARG A 22 0.79 26.05 -4.54
CA ARG A 22 2.03 26.28 -5.28
C ARG A 22 3.03 27.11 -4.46
N GLU A 23 2.57 28.18 -3.83
CA GLU A 23 3.40 29.04 -2.97
C GLU A 23 3.98 28.27 -1.77
N ALA A 24 3.18 27.38 -1.19
CA ALA A 24 3.63 26.50 -0.10
C ALA A 24 4.61 25.41 -0.56
N GLY A 25 4.86 25.26 -1.88
CA GLY A 25 5.75 24.22 -2.43
C GLY A 25 5.18 22.79 -2.30
N THR A 26 3.86 22.66 -2.07
CA THR A 26 3.21 21.35 -1.90
C THR A 26 2.42 20.89 -3.14
N TYR A 27 2.52 21.62 -4.24
CA TYR A 27 1.87 21.26 -5.50
C TYR A 27 2.47 19.97 -6.08
N LYS A 28 1.61 19.01 -6.41
CA LYS A 28 2.00 17.70 -6.95
C LYS A 28 1.89 17.71 -8.46
N ALA A 29 3.02 17.80 -9.16
CA ALA A 29 3.07 17.64 -10.60
C ALA A 29 3.29 16.17 -10.97
N GLU A 30 2.52 15.66 -11.92
CA GLU A 30 2.68 14.31 -12.46
C GLU A 30 3.85 14.26 -13.46
N ARG A 31 4.77 13.34 -13.25
CA ARG A 31 5.87 13.05 -14.18
C ARG A 31 5.44 11.92 -15.11
N ILE A 32 5.56 12.11 -16.40
CA ILE A 32 5.08 11.17 -17.42
C ILE A 32 6.17 10.16 -17.73
N ILE A 33 5.88 8.86 -17.51
CA ILE A 33 6.72 7.73 -17.87
C ILE A 33 6.36 7.28 -19.29
N THR A 34 7.36 7.06 -20.13
CA THR A 34 7.20 6.73 -21.56
C THR A 34 7.58 5.28 -21.91
N THR A 35 7.91 4.48 -20.91
CA THR A 35 8.26 3.06 -21.02
C THR A 35 7.38 2.19 -20.13
N PRO A 36 7.41 0.84 -20.26
CA PRO A 36 6.89 -0.05 -19.23
C PRO A 36 7.56 0.20 -17.87
N GLN A 37 6.83 -0.08 -16.78
CA GLN A 37 7.33 0.07 -15.41
C GLN A 37 8.41 -0.97 -15.09
N ARG A 38 9.63 -0.51 -14.80
CA ARG A 38 10.81 -1.33 -14.49
C ARG A 38 11.73 -0.59 -13.51
N SER A 39 12.84 -1.24 -13.12
CA SER A 39 13.92 -0.60 -12.34
C SER A 39 14.60 0.55 -13.10
N ARG A 40 14.61 0.51 -14.43
CA ARG A 40 14.98 1.64 -15.29
C ARG A 40 13.82 1.99 -16.21
N ILE A 41 13.54 3.28 -16.33
CA ILE A 41 12.43 3.84 -17.10
C ILE A 41 12.87 5.07 -17.87
N ASN A 42 12.11 5.40 -18.92
CA ASN A 42 12.19 6.72 -19.55
C ASN A 42 11.02 7.58 -19.10
N THR A 43 11.25 8.87 -19.05
CA THR A 43 10.22 9.88 -18.80
C THR A 43 10.27 10.92 -19.89
N THR A 44 9.31 11.84 -19.94
CA THR A 44 9.36 12.98 -20.87
C THR A 44 10.54 13.94 -20.57
N ALA A 45 11.19 13.83 -19.42
CA ALA A 45 12.29 14.71 -19.00
C ALA A 45 13.67 14.04 -19.08
N ALA A 46 13.77 12.70 -18.99
CA ALA A 46 15.05 11.99 -18.96
C ALA A 46 14.87 10.51 -19.33
N ASP A 47 15.89 9.95 -19.97
CA ASP A 47 15.92 8.54 -20.40
C ASP A 47 16.78 7.68 -19.49
N GLY A 48 16.42 6.40 -19.34
CA GLY A 48 17.21 5.38 -18.64
C GLY A 48 17.38 5.64 -17.14
N VAL A 49 16.50 6.41 -16.51
CA VAL A 49 16.61 6.77 -15.11
C VAL A 49 16.34 5.57 -14.20
N VAL A 50 17.09 5.44 -13.10
CA VAL A 50 16.86 4.44 -12.06
C VAL A 50 15.62 4.82 -11.28
N ASN A 51 14.61 3.96 -11.31
CA ASN A 51 13.31 4.19 -10.68
C ASN A 51 13.31 3.69 -9.23
N MET A 52 13.34 4.61 -8.29
CA MET A 52 13.28 4.31 -6.86
C MET A 52 11.96 4.76 -6.21
N CYS A 53 10.89 4.90 -6.98
CA CYS A 53 9.57 5.32 -6.51
C CYS A 53 8.49 4.24 -6.59
N ALA A 54 8.56 3.36 -7.60
CA ALA A 54 7.52 2.38 -7.84
C ALA A 54 7.43 1.36 -6.71
N ASN A 55 6.21 1.04 -6.27
CA ASN A 55 5.96 -0.06 -5.33
C ASN A 55 6.13 -1.45 -6.00
N ASN A 56 7.04 -1.55 -6.95
CA ASN A 56 7.35 -2.74 -7.74
C ASN A 56 8.42 -3.59 -7.03
N TYR A 57 8.15 -3.97 -5.78
CA TYR A 57 9.12 -4.62 -4.88
C TYR A 57 9.81 -5.85 -5.48
N LEU A 58 9.06 -6.65 -6.24
CA LEU A 58 9.56 -7.88 -6.85
C LEU A 58 9.96 -7.72 -8.32
N GLY A 59 9.82 -6.52 -8.90
CA GLY A 59 10.15 -6.27 -10.30
C GLY A 59 9.16 -6.90 -11.30
N LEU A 60 7.97 -7.29 -10.86
CA LEU A 60 7.04 -8.10 -11.67
C LEU A 60 6.12 -7.29 -12.58
N SER A 61 6.01 -5.96 -12.44
CA SER A 61 5.02 -5.14 -13.18
C SER A 61 5.10 -5.26 -14.70
N SER A 62 6.25 -5.64 -15.26
CA SER A 62 6.45 -5.89 -16.70
C SER A 62 7.11 -7.23 -16.96
N HIS A 63 6.94 -8.19 -16.04
CA HIS A 63 7.53 -9.52 -16.18
C HIS A 63 6.88 -10.26 -17.36
N PRO A 64 7.67 -10.92 -18.26
CA PRO A 64 7.14 -11.57 -19.46
C PRO A 64 6.01 -12.55 -19.18
N ARG A 65 6.13 -13.40 -18.15
CA ARG A 65 5.10 -14.38 -17.77
C ARG A 65 3.76 -13.70 -17.40
N LEU A 66 3.79 -12.57 -16.69
CA LEU A 66 2.57 -11.82 -16.34
C LEU A 66 1.93 -11.20 -17.58
N VAL A 67 2.75 -10.62 -18.46
CA VAL A 67 2.27 -10.02 -19.71
C VAL A 67 1.63 -11.08 -20.60
N GLU A 68 2.23 -12.27 -20.74
CA GLU A 68 1.67 -13.36 -21.54
C GLU A 68 0.39 -13.94 -20.89
N ALA A 69 0.35 -14.12 -19.56
CA ALA A 69 -0.87 -14.54 -18.87
C ALA A 69 -2.02 -13.56 -19.09
N ALA A 70 -1.74 -12.25 -19.00
CA ALA A 70 -2.73 -11.21 -19.29
C ALA A 70 -3.22 -11.26 -20.74
N LYS A 71 -2.32 -11.40 -21.73
CA LYS A 71 -2.69 -11.51 -23.13
C LYS A 71 -3.56 -12.75 -23.40
N ALA A 72 -3.16 -13.91 -22.90
CA ALA A 72 -3.90 -15.16 -23.07
C ALA A 72 -5.32 -15.08 -22.44
N SER A 73 -5.49 -14.28 -21.43
CA SER A 73 -6.79 -14.10 -20.77
C SER A 73 -7.83 -13.43 -21.67
N TYR A 74 -7.42 -12.59 -22.61
CA TYR A 74 -8.36 -11.94 -23.53
C TYR A 74 -9.05 -12.94 -24.45
N ASP A 75 -8.36 -14.00 -24.89
CA ASP A 75 -8.95 -15.03 -25.74
C ASP A 75 -9.98 -15.88 -24.96
N ASN A 76 -9.74 -16.15 -23.67
CA ASN A 76 -10.58 -17.02 -22.87
C ASN A 76 -11.71 -16.29 -22.15
N TRP A 77 -11.48 -15.05 -21.69
CA TRP A 77 -12.36 -14.31 -20.76
C TRP A 77 -12.84 -12.98 -21.30
N GLY A 78 -12.30 -12.48 -22.42
CA GLY A 78 -12.59 -11.16 -22.95
C GLY A 78 -11.94 -10.02 -22.17
N PHE A 79 -12.28 -8.78 -22.53
CA PHE A 79 -11.68 -7.58 -21.96
C PHE A 79 -12.30 -7.19 -20.60
N GLY A 80 -13.62 -7.28 -20.48
CA GLY A 80 -14.31 -6.84 -19.26
C GLY A 80 -15.72 -7.43 -19.18
N LEU A 81 -16.35 -7.27 -18.02
CA LEU A 81 -17.64 -7.92 -17.70
C LEU A 81 -18.85 -7.01 -17.92
N SER A 82 -18.66 -5.70 -18.02
CA SER A 82 -19.74 -4.71 -18.09
C SER A 82 -20.78 -4.86 -16.97
N SER A 83 -20.36 -5.35 -15.79
CA SER A 83 -21.24 -5.70 -14.68
C SER A 83 -20.50 -5.74 -13.35
N VAL A 84 -21.26 -5.68 -12.27
CA VAL A 84 -20.84 -6.00 -10.91
C VAL A 84 -20.94 -7.51 -10.67
N ARG A 85 -20.25 -7.99 -9.63
CA ARG A 85 -20.06 -9.41 -9.35
C ARG A 85 -21.35 -10.23 -9.25
N PHE A 86 -22.36 -9.77 -8.53
CA PHE A 86 -23.56 -10.56 -8.23
C PHE A 86 -24.60 -10.59 -9.37
N ILE A 87 -24.53 -9.67 -10.32
CA ILE A 87 -25.49 -9.64 -11.46
C ILE A 87 -25.01 -10.64 -12.52
N CYS A 88 -23.98 -10.28 -13.31
CA CYS A 88 -23.40 -11.14 -14.35
C CYS A 88 -21.88 -10.91 -14.51
N GLY A 89 -21.23 -10.33 -13.52
CA GLY A 89 -19.80 -9.95 -13.54
C GLY A 89 -18.89 -10.95 -12.84
N THR A 90 -19.28 -12.22 -12.66
CA THR A 90 -18.41 -13.25 -12.06
C THR A 90 -18.10 -14.33 -13.08
N GLN A 91 -16.83 -14.45 -13.44
CA GLN A 91 -16.28 -15.54 -14.24
C GLN A 91 -15.50 -16.50 -13.34
N GLN A 92 -15.20 -17.71 -13.83
CA GLN A 92 -14.45 -18.71 -13.07
C GLN A 92 -13.08 -18.17 -12.61
N ILE A 93 -12.38 -17.41 -13.42
CA ILE A 93 -11.07 -16.86 -13.09
C ILE A 93 -11.08 -15.96 -11.83
N HIS A 94 -12.21 -15.31 -11.52
CA HIS A 94 -12.35 -14.55 -10.26
C HIS A 94 -12.37 -15.50 -9.06
N LYS A 95 -13.09 -16.62 -9.18
CA LYS A 95 -13.16 -17.64 -8.13
C LYS A 95 -11.80 -18.33 -7.94
N ASP A 96 -11.10 -18.58 -9.05
CA ASP A 96 -9.76 -19.17 -9.01
C ASP A 96 -8.78 -18.24 -8.28
N LEU A 97 -8.80 -16.94 -8.56
CA LEU A 97 -7.96 -15.96 -7.86
C LEU A 97 -8.35 -15.85 -6.38
N GLU A 98 -9.65 -15.82 -6.04
CA GLU A 98 -10.12 -15.80 -4.64
C GLU A 98 -9.54 -16.98 -3.86
N GLN A 99 -9.63 -18.19 -4.39
CA GLN A 99 -9.07 -19.40 -3.77
C GLN A 99 -7.54 -19.36 -3.66
N ARG A 100 -6.86 -18.89 -4.72
CA ARG A 100 -5.40 -18.84 -4.75
C ARG A 100 -4.84 -17.84 -3.75
N ILE A 101 -5.42 -16.63 -3.66
CA ILE A 101 -4.94 -15.63 -2.72
C ILE A 101 -5.28 -16.01 -1.28
N ALA A 102 -6.47 -16.55 -1.00
CA ALA A 102 -6.82 -17.03 0.33
C ALA A 102 -5.81 -18.07 0.82
N LYS A 103 -5.54 -19.10 0.00
CA LYS A 103 -4.54 -20.14 0.30
C LYS A 103 -3.14 -19.54 0.51
N PHE A 104 -2.73 -18.59 -0.34
CA PHE A 104 -1.40 -17.99 -0.28
C PHE A 104 -1.18 -17.24 1.03
N VAL A 105 -2.16 -16.46 1.49
CA VAL A 105 -2.07 -15.72 2.76
C VAL A 105 -2.52 -16.53 3.98
N GLY A 106 -2.88 -17.81 3.81
CA GLY A 106 -3.24 -18.71 4.92
C GLY A 106 -4.63 -18.49 5.49
N MET A 107 -5.56 -17.97 4.68
CA MET A 107 -6.97 -17.74 5.07
C MET A 107 -7.91 -18.75 4.39
N GLU A 108 -9.14 -18.85 4.91
CA GLU A 108 -10.14 -19.82 4.45
C GLU A 108 -10.75 -19.41 3.11
N ASP A 109 -11.07 -18.14 2.93
CA ASP A 109 -11.71 -17.60 1.71
C ASP A 109 -11.24 -16.16 1.46
N ALA A 110 -11.52 -15.64 0.27
CA ALA A 110 -11.23 -14.25 -0.10
C ALA A 110 -12.31 -13.69 -1.02
N ILE A 111 -12.40 -12.35 -1.03
CA ILE A 111 -13.27 -11.55 -1.89
C ILE A 111 -12.44 -10.49 -2.61
N LEU A 112 -12.68 -10.32 -3.91
CA LEU A 112 -11.94 -9.37 -4.76
C LEU A 112 -12.65 -8.02 -4.86
N TYR A 113 -11.84 -6.98 -4.94
CA TYR A 113 -12.25 -5.58 -5.16
C TYR A 113 -11.46 -4.94 -6.29
N SER A 114 -11.93 -3.81 -6.82
CA SER A 114 -11.22 -3.01 -7.81
C SER A 114 -9.93 -2.37 -7.29
N SER A 115 -9.82 -2.22 -5.96
CA SER A 115 -8.61 -1.76 -5.26
C SER A 115 -8.62 -2.21 -3.80
N CYS A 116 -7.47 -2.15 -3.12
CA CYS A 116 -7.43 -2.31 -1.66
C CYS A 116 -8.08 -1.12 -0.94
N PHE A 117 -8.14 0.05 -1.58
CA PHE A 117 -8.89 1.19 -1.06
C PHE A 117 -10.37 0.81 -0.91
N ASP A 118 -10.96 0.17 -1.93
CA ASP A 118 -12.34 -0.34 -1.89
C ASP A 118 -12.51 -1.47 -0.88
N ALA A 119 -11.54 -2.37 -0.76
CA ALA A 119 -11.56 -3.44 0.22
C ALA A 119 -11.64 -2.89 1.66
N ASN A 120 -10.78 -1.94 2.00
CA ASN A 120 -10.77 -1.27 3.30
C ASN A 120 -12.03 -0.41 3.52
N GLY A 121 -12.45 0.34 2.48
CA GLY A 121 -13.66 1.16 2.52
C GLY A 121 -14.95 0.37 2.74
N GLY A 122 -15.00 -0.86 2.21
CA GLY A 122 -16.18 -1.73 2.29
C GLY A 122 -16.20 -2.74 3.45
N LEU A 123 -15.25 -2.65 4.38
CA LEU A 123 -15.08 -3.63 5.46
C LEU A 123 -15.86 -3.26 6.73
N PHE A 124 -15.55 -2.13 7.31
CA PHE A 124 -15.91 -1.79 8.68
C PHE A 124 -17.41 -1.57 8.89
N GLU A 125 -18.10 -0.87 7.97
CA GLU A 125 -19.54 -0.62 8.07
C GLU A 125 -20.37 -1.91 7.93
N VAL A 126 -19.81 -2.94 7.30
CA VAL A 126 -20.47 -4.25 7.12
C VAL A 126 -20.37 -5.09 8.37
N LEU A 127 -19.18 -5.12 8.99
CA LEU A 127 -18.87 -6.03 10.09
C LEU A 127 -19.24 -5.46 11.46
N LEU A 128 -19.25 -4.12 11.62
CA LEU A 128 -19.38 -3.46 12.91
C LEU A 128 -20.47 -2.40 12.90
N ASN A 129 -21.19 -2.29 14.00
CA ASN A 129 -22.32 -1.38 14.18
C ASN A 129 -22.12 -0.46 15.43
N ALA A 130 -23.14 0.32 15.81
CA ALA A 130 -23.06 1.28 16.90
C ALA A 130 -22.81 0.67 18.30
N GLU A 131 -23.00 -0.65 18.45
CA GLU A 131 -22.74 -1.36 19.72
C GLU A 131 -21.29 -1.88 19.80
N ASP A 132 -20.50 -1.68 18.75
CA ASP A 132 -19.12 -2.20 18.59
C ASP A 132 -18.10 -1.07 18.68
N ALA A 133 -16.82 -1.45 18.70
CA ALA A 133 -15.69 -0.52 18.71
C ALA A 133 -14.63 -0.89 17.66
N ILE A 134 -14.01 0.14 17.08
CA ILE A 134 -12.84 0.01 16.20
C ILE A 134 -11.68 0.76 16.86
N ILE A 135 -10.53 0.10 17.00
CA ILE A 135 -9.30 0.69 17.53
C ILE A 135 -8.28 0.71 16.40
N SER A 136 -8.01 1.89 15.85
CA SER A 136 -7.19 2.09 14.67
C SER A 136 -5.82 2.66 15.03
N ASP A 137 -4.75 2.12 14.44
CA ASP A 137 -3.43 2.75 14.48
C ASP A 137 -3.49 4.15 13.85
N GLU A 138 -2.81 5.14 14.45
CA GLU A 138 -2.87 6.53 14.01
C GLU A 138 -2.22 6.78 12.64
N LEU A 139 -1.29 5.92 12.22
CA LEU A 139 -0.59 6.00 10.93
C LEU A 139 -1.20 5.10 9.85
N ASN A 140 -2.37 4.53 10.10
CA ASN A 140 -3.08 3.74 9.11
C ASN A 140 -3.30 4.51 7.80
N HIS A 141 -3.33 3.76 6.71
CA HIS A 141 -3.60 4.29 5.38
C HIS A 141 -4.96 5.00 5.30
N ALA A 142 -5.06 6.03 4.46
CA ALA A 142 -6.28 6.82 4.28
C ALA A 142 -7.53 5.96 4.03
N SER A 143 -7.41 4.84 3.30
CA SER A 143 -8.52 3.92 3.05
C SER A 143 -9.08 3.26 4.31
N ILE A 144 -8.22 2.93 5.28
CA ILE A 144 -8.65 2.42 6.59
C ILE A 144 -9.35 3.53 7.36
N ILE A 145 -8.76 4.73 7.40
CA ILE A 145 -9.34 5.90 8.08
C ILE A 145 -10.74 6.20 7.52
N ASP A 146 -10.88 6.21 6.20
CA ASP A 146 -12.16 6.48 5.54
C ASP A 146 -13.16 5.34 5.76
N GLY A 147 -12.73 4.08 5.67
CA GLY A 147 -13.56 2.93 5.99
C GLY A 147 -14.07 2.94 7.44
N VAL A 148 -13.22 3.30 8.38
CA VAL A 148 -13.60 3.48 9.80
C VAL A 148 -14.60 4.63 9.96
N ARG A 149 -14.45 5.72 9.20
CA ARG A 149 -15.40 6.85 9.22
C ARG A 149 -16.80 6.47 8.71
N LEU A 150 -16.90 5.55 7.78
CA LEU A 150 -18.19 5.06 7.24
C LEU A 150 -18.93 4.18 8.25
N SER A 151 -18.23 3.53 9.17
CA SER A 151 -18.85 2.71 10.20
C SER A 151 -19.52 3.54 11.29
N LYS A 152 -20.60 3.01 11.88
CA LYS A 152 -21.29 3.54 13.05
C LYS A 152 -20.64 3.11 14.37
N ALA A 153 -19.65 2.22 14.34
CA ALA A 153 -18.95 1.76 15.54
C ALA A 153 -18.22 2.91 16.24
N LYS A 154 -18.07 2.78 17.56
CA LYS A 154 -17.25 3.72 18.34
C LYS A 154 -15.81 3.65 17.86
N ARG A 155 -15.18 4.81 17.71
CA ARG A 155 -13.84 4.92 17.11
C ARG A 155 -12.83 5.35 18.15
N TYR A 156 -11.78 4.55 18.28
CA TYR A 156 -10.61 4.80 19.11
C TYR A 156 -9.37 4.81 18.23
N ARG A 157 -8.36 5.54 18.63
CA ARG A 157 -7.09 5.65 17.93
C ARG A 157 -5.96 5.50 18.91
N TYR A 158 -4.98 4.66 18.61
CA TYR A 158 -3.78 4.48 19.41
C TYR A 158 -2.54 4.98 18.67
N LYS A 159 -1.52 5.40 19.44
CA LYS A 159 -0.23 5.84 18.91
C LYS A 159 0.45 4.67 18.20
N SER A 160 0.97 4.93 17.00
CA SER A 160 1.50 3.89 16.13
C SER A 160 2.52 3.00 16.84
N ASN A 161 2.29 1.69 16.71
CA ASN A 161 3.12 0.64 17.32
C ASN A 161 3.27 0.72 18.85
N ASN A 162 2.45 1.48 19.56
CA ASN A 162 2.50 1.64 21.00
C ASN A 162 1.49 0.71 21.68
N MET A 163 1.99 -0.40 22.25
CA MET A 163 1.15 -1.43 22.87
C MET A 163 0.53 -0.98 24.21
N GLU A 164 1.16 -0.06 24.93
CA GLU A 164 0.59 0.51 26.16
C GLU A 164 -0.62 1.39 25.84
N ASP A 165 -0.51 2.22 24.81
CA ASP A 165 -1.64 3.05 24.37
C ASP A 165 -2.74 2.20 23.74
N LEU A 166 -2.39 1.14 22.98
CA LEU A 166 -3.37 0.19 22.47
C LEU A 166 -4.15 -0.49 23.60
N ARG A 167 -3.46 -0.95 24.66
CA ARG A 167 -4.11 -1.50 25.87
C ARG A 167 -5.11 -0.53 26.48
N LYS A 168 -4.68 0.71 26.68
CA LYS A 168 -5.54 1.75 27.21
C LYS A 168 -6.81 1.95 26.37
N GLN A 169 -6.68 2.03 25.05
CA GLN A 169 -7.83 2.19 24.15
C GLN A 169 -8.78 0.96 24.19
N LEU A 170 -8.23 -0.26 24.39
CA LEU A 170 -9.02 -1.47 24.57
C LEU A 170 -9.80 -1.44 25.90
N GLU A 171 -9.16 -1.02 26.99
CA GLU A 171 -9.81 -0.82 28.29
C GLU A 171 -10.95 0.20 28.20
N ASP A 172 -10.68 1.37 27.60
CA ASP A 172 -11.66 2.43 27.38
C ASP A 172 -12.84 1.94 26.53
N ALA A 173 -12.58 1.16 25.48
CA ALA A 173 -13.64 0.57 24.66
C ALA A 173 -14.49 -0.43 25.45
N ARG A 174 -13.88 -1.35 26.20
CA ARG A 174 -14.61 -2.33 27.04
C ARG A 174 -15.44 -1.67 28.13
N ALA A 175 -14.93 -0.58 28.75
CA ALA A 175 -15.66 0.19 29.75
C ALA A 175 -16.99 0.77 29.22
N THR A 176 -17.13 0.95 27.90
CA THR A 176 -18.38 1.44 27.28
C THR A 176 -19.40 0.32 27.03
N GLY A 177 -19.10 -0.92 27.39
CA GLY A 177 -19.98 -2.08 27.17
C GLY A 177 -20.11 -2.48 25.70
N CYS A 178 -19.13 -2.17 24.83
CA CYS A 178 -19.15 -2.57 23.42
C CYS A 178 -19.16 -4.10 23.28
N LYS A 179 -19.90 -4.61 22.28
CA LYS A 179 -20.05 -6.05 22.06
C LYS A 179 -18.85 -6.66 21.41
N ARG A 180 -18.43 -6.08 20.28
CA ARG A 180 -17.28 -6.54 19.49
C ARG A 180 -16.24 -5.43 19.41
N ILE A 181 -14.97 -5.82 19.40
CA ILE A 181 -13.85 -4.90 19.15
C ILE A 181 -13.08 -5.41 17.93
N MET A 182 -12.68 -4.49 17.07
CA MET A 182 -11.73 -4.76 16.00
C MET A 182 -10.53 -3.83 16.12
N ILE A 183 -9.34 -4.41 16.19
CA ILE A 183 -8.08 -3.66 16.07
C ILE A 183 -7.73 -3.64 14.59
N ALA A 184 -7.48 -2.45 14.04
CA ALA A 184 -7.11 -2.26 12.63
C ALA A 184 -5.72 -1.62 12.54
N THR A 185 -4.81 -2.28 11.84
CA THR A 185 -3.44 -1.80 11.61
C THR A 185 -2.95 -2.10 10.20
N ALA A 186 -2.03 -1.28 9.67
CA ALA A 186 -1.20 -1.69 8.55
C ALA A 186 -0.17 -2.73 9.03
N GLY A 187 0.15 -3.71 8.22
CA GLY A 187 1.27 -4.62 8.47
C GLY A 187 2.61 -3.91 8.30
N VAL A 188 2.69 -3.07 7.26
CA VAL A 188 3.81 -2.15 7.03
C VAL A 188 3.29 -0.76 6.73
N PHE A 189 3.80 0.24 7.45
CA PHE A 189 3.40 1.64 7.29
C PHE A 189 4.07 2.26 6.07
N SER A 190 3.28 2.66 5.09
CA SER A 190 3.70 2.99 3.72
C SER A 190 4.68 4.17 3.60
N MET A 191 4.64 5.12 4.53
CA MET A 191 5.49 6.31 4.48
C MET A 191 6.80 6.16 5.25
N ASP A 192 6.87 5.19 6.16
CA ASP A 192 7.97 5.02 7.11
C ASP A 192 8.72 3.69 6.91
N GLY A 193 8.08 2.66 6.37
CA GLY A 193 8.64 1.33 6.27
C GLY A 193 8.71 0.58 7.61
N TYR A 194 8.02 1.07 8.64
CA TYR A 194 7.90 0.37 9.91
C TYR A 194 7.01 -0.85 9.77
N ILE A 195 7.43 -1.95 10.39
CA ILE A 195 6.66 -3.19 10.48
C ILE A 195 5.86 -3.15 11.79
N ALA A 196 4.58 -3.47 11.72
CA ALA A 196 3.73 -3.52 12.90
C ALA A 196 4.17 -4.61 13.89
N ASN A 197 4.08 -4.33 15.18
CA ASN A 197 4.26 -5.33 16.23
C ASN A 197 3.02 -6.22 16.34
N LEU A 198 2.78 -7.05 15.29
CA LEU A 198 1.59 -7.90 15.24
C LEU A 198 1.51 -8.89 16.38
N LYS A 199 2.67 -9.37 16.90
CA LYS A 199 2.66 -10.23 18.06
C LYS A 199 2.04 -9.52 19.27
N GLY A 200 2.47 -8.32 19.57
CA GLY A 200 1.90 -7.51 20.66
C GLY A 200 0.44 -7.15 20.44
N VAL A 201 0.05 -6.85 19.19
CA VAL A 201 -1.36 -6.60 18.82
C VAL A 201 -2.21 -7.84 19.07
N CYS A 202 -1.76 -9.03 18.63
CA CYS A 202 -2.48 -10.28 18.84
C CYS A 202 -2.55 -10.67 20.33
N ASP A 203 -1.46 -10.47 21.10
CA ASP A 203 -1.45 -10.73 22.54
C ASP A 203 -2.54 -9.92 23.27
N LEU A 204 -2.69 -8.64 22.90
CA LEU A 204 -3.75 -7.79 23.44
C LEU A 204 -5.14 -8.17 22.88
N ALA A 205 -5.23 -8.55 21.62
CA ALA A 205 -6.48 -8.98 21.02
C ALA A 205 -7.05 -10.22 21.74
N ASP A 206 -6.20 -11.21 22.05
CA ASP A 206 -6.59 -12.41 22.80
C ASP A 206 -7.06 -12.05 24.22
N GLU A 207 -6.36 -11.15 24.91
CA GLU A 207 -6.72 -10.70 26.25
C GLU A 207 -8.07 -10.00 26.31
N PHE A 208 -8.38 -9.19 25.28
CA PHE A 208 -9.60 -8.38 25.22
C PHE A 208 -10.70 -8.97 24.34
N ASP A 209 -10.59 -10.20 23.85
CA ASP A 209 -11.51 -10.83 22.92
C ASP A 209 -11.84 -9.91 21.72
N ALA A 210 -10.79 -9.43 21.05
CA ALA A 210 -10.88 -8.52 19.92
C ALA A 210 -10.44 -9.21 18.62
N MET A 211 -11.04 -8.82 17.50
CA MET A 211 -10.59 -9.23 16.16
C MET A 211 -9.39 -8.40 15.72
N VAL A 212 -8.48 -9.00 14.94
CA VAL A 212 -7.33 -8.33 14.34
C VAL A 212 -7.49 -8.25 12.83
N MET A 213 -7.49 -7.02 12.31
CA MET A 213 -7.46 -6.72 10.87
C MET A 213 -6.13 -6.09 10.50
N VAL A 214 -5.50 -6.63 9.46
CA VAL A 214 -4.19 -6.18 8.95
C VAL A 214 -4.31 -5.83 7.47
N ASP A 215 -3.89 -4.61 7.10
CA ASP A 215 -3.64 -4.24 5.70
C ASP A 215 -2.19 -4.58 5.33
N ASP A 216 -2.02 -5.60 4.53
CA ASP A 216 -0.73 -6.16 4.13
C ASP A 216 -0.27 -5.70 2.73
N SER A 217 -0.82 -4.60 2.23
CA SER A 217 -0.53 -4.04 0.90
C SER A 217 0.95 -3.75 0.64
N HIS A 218 1.74 -3.51 1.66
CA HIS A 218 3.18 -3.29 1.58
C HIS A 218 4.02 -4.47 2.06
N ALA A 219 3.44 -5.67 2.20
CA ALA A 219 4.11 -6.84 2.74
C ALA A 219 3.84 -8.12 1.94
N VAL A 220 2.59 -8.34 1.49
CA VAL A 220 2.22 -9.52 0.71
C VAL A 220 3.08 -9.63 -0.55
N GLY A 221 3.60 -10.83 -0.79
CA GLY A 221 4.49 -11.18 -1.88
C GLY A 221 5.97 -11.31 -1.48
N PHE A 222 6.43 -10.67 -0.37
CA PHE A 222 7.86 -10.67 -0.04
C PHE A 222 8.21 -10.62 1.45
N MET A 223 7.30 -10.24 2.35
CA MET A 223 7.53 -10.35 3.79
C MET A 223 7.19 -11.76 4.30
N GLY A 224 7.99 -12.25 5.25
CA GLY A 224 7.90 -13.62 5.76
C GLY A 224 8.70 -14.64 4.94
N ALA A 225 8.84 -15.85 5.43
CA ALA A 225 9.70 -16.89 4.83
C ALA A 225 9.26 -17.30 3.41
N HIS A 226 7.97 -17.23 3.13
CA HIS A 226 7.38 -17.57 1.82
C HIS A 226 6.71 -16.38 1.12
N GLY A 227 6.90 -15.16 1.66
CA GLY A 227 6.27 -13.95 1.12
C GLY A 227 4.78 -13.83 1.42
N ARG A 228 4.27 -14.50 2.44
CA ARG A 228 2.83 -14.50 2.78
C ARG A 228 2.37 -13.23 3.50
N GLY A 229 3.30 -12.35 3.85
CA GLY A 229 3.02 -11.07 4.46
C GLY A 229 3.48 -10.95 5.91
N THR A 230 3.01 -9.90 6.58
CA THR A 230 3.46 -9.54 7.94
C THR A 230 3.04 -10.56 8.99
N ALA A 231 1.90 -11.21 8.82
CA ALA A 231 1.46 -12.25 9.75
C ALA A 231 2.43 -13.45 9.79
N GLU A 232 2.95 -13.87 8.61
CA GLU A 232 4.01 -14.89 8.52
C GLU A 232 5.32 -14.36 9.12
N TYR A 233 5.72 -13.15 8.77
CA TYR A 233 6.93 -12.52 9.27
C TYR A 233 6.96 -12.43 10.81
N CYS A 234 5.84 -12.09 11.43
CA CYS A 234 5.71 -11.99 12.90
C CYS A 234 5.36 -13.32 13.58
N GLY A 235 5.13 -14.42 12.84
CA GLY A 235 4.79 -15.73 13.40
C GLY A 235 3.40 -15.80 14.04
N VAL A 236 2.41 -15.06 13.48
CA VAL A 236 1.05 -14.93 14.02
C VAL A 236 -0.06 -15.20 12.98
N MET A 237 0.22 -16.01 11.96
CA MET A 237 -0.72 -16.27 10.87
C MET A 237 -2.08 -16.82 11.33
N ASP A 238 -2.12 -17.61 12.37
CA ASP A 238 -3.31 -18.22 12.96
C ASP A 238 -4.08 -17.30 13.92
N ARG A 239 -3.55 -16.09 14.17
CA ARG A 239 -4.09 -15.12 15.14
C ARG A 239 -4.61 -13.83 14.49
N VAL A 240 -4.43 -13.66 13.18
CA VAL A 240 -4.99 -12.55 12.41
C VAL A 240 -6.31 -13.00 11.80
N ASP A 241 -7.38 -12.25 12.02
CA ASP A 241 -8.73 -12.61 11.57
C ASP A 241 -9.02 -12.16 10.15
N ILE A 242 -8.50 -10.98 9.75
CA ILE A 242 -8.78 -10.35 8.46
C ILE A 242 -7.49 -9.80 7.89
N ILE A 243 -7.19 -10.17 6.65
CA ILE A 243 -6.11 -9.60 5.86
C ILE A 243 -6.70 -8.87 4.66
N THR A 244 -6.36 -7.61 4.48
CA THR A 244 -6.56 -6.90 3.20
C THR A 244 -5.24 -6.72 2.50
N GLY A 245 -5.28 -6.61 1.17
CA GLY A 245 -4.06 -6.42 0.39
C GLY A 245 -4.36 -5.94 -1.03
N THR A 246 -3.32 -5.52 -1.73
CA THR A 246 -3.41 -4.98 -3.08
C THR A 246 -2.68 -5.86 -4.09
N PHE A 247 -3.23 -5.94 -5.30
CA PHE A 247 -2.54 -6.49 -6.47
C PHE A 247 -1.74 -5.41 -7.23
N GLY A 248 -1.89 -4.14 -6.83
CA GLY A 248 -1.25 -3.00 -7.47
C GLY A 248 0.21 -2.72 -7.05
N LYS A 249 0.86 -3.66 -6.33
CA LYS A 249 2.25 -3.53 -5.87
C LYS A 249 3.03 -4.82 -6.16
N ALA A 250 3.58 -5.49 -5.14
CA ALA A 250 4.36 -6.72 -5.32
C ALA A 250 3.58 -7.85 -6.02
N MET A 251 2.26 -7.89 -5.86
CA MET A 251 1.40 -8.93 -6.43
C MET A 251 1.03 -8.68 -7.90
N GLY A 252 1.95 -8.17 -8.70
CA GLY A 252 1.79 -8.00 -10.16
C GLY A 252 1.81 -6.53 -10.61
N GLY A 253 1.44 -5.58 -9.75
CA GLY A 253 1.63 -4.14 -9.99
C GLY A 253 0.56 -3.46 -10.85
N ALA A 254 -0.54 -4.11 -11.20
CA ALA A 254 -1.61 -3.49 -11.99
C ALA A 254 -2.61 -2.76 -11.09
N SER A 255 -3.72 -3.37 -10.77
CA SER A 255 -4.75 -2.85 -9.87
C SER A 255 -5.51 -4.01 -9.21
N GLY A 256 -6.48 -3.68 -8.38
CA GLY A 256 -7.25 -4.66 -7.63
C GLY A 256 -6.79 -4.80 -6.19
N GLY A 257 -7.65 -5.39 -5.39
CA GLY A 257 -7.40 -5.69 -3.99
C GLY A 257 -8.27 -6.84 -3.53
N TYR A 258 -8.04 -7.26 -2.30
CA TYR A 258 -8.78 -8.36 -1.70
C TYR A 258 -8.96 -8.15 -0.20
N THR A 259 -9.97 -8.83 0.34
CA THR A 259 -10.09 -9.14 1.75
C THR A 259 -10.10 -10.66 1.89
N ALA A 260 -9.22 -11.21 2.72
CA ALA A 260 -9.15 -12.63 3.03
C ALA A 260 -9.44 -12.86 4.52
N SER A 261 -10.26 -13.87 4.83
CA SER A 261 -10.71 -14.15 6.19
C SER A 261 -11.40 -15.52 6.27
N LYS A 262 -12.08 -15.77 7.39
CA LYS A 262 -13.04 -16.87 7.53
C LYS A 262 -14.21 -16.69 6.59
N LYS A 263 -14.81 -17.81 6.19
CA LYS A 263 -15.90 -17.84 5.20
C LYS A 263 -17.09 -16.96 5.60
N GLU A 264 -17.48 -16.95 6.86
CA GLU A 264 -18.62 -16.16 7.35
C GLU A 264 -18.42 -14.65 7.15
N ILE A 265 -17.18 -14.14 7.34
CA ILE A 265 -16.83 -12.74 7.11
C ILE A 265 -16.87 -12.44 5.61
N VAL A 266 -16.24 -13.29 4.81
CA VAL A 266 -16.18 -13.11 3.36
C VAL A 266 -17.58 -13.16 2.72
N ASP A 267 -18.43 -14.11 3.14
CA ASP A 267 -19.79 -14.21 2.64
C ASP A 267 -20.64 -12.99 3.05
N LEU A 268 -20.47 -12.47 4.27
CA LEU A 268 -21.16 -11.26 4.71
C LEU A 268 -20.73 -10.03 3.88
N LEU A 269 -19.42 -9.91 3.56
CA LEU A 269 -18.92 -8.87 2.67
C LEU A 269 -19.53 -8.99 1.26
N ARG A 270 -19.64 -10.19 0.71
CA ARG A 270 -20.31 -10.42 -0.59
C ARG A 270 -21.75 -9.93 -0.60
N GLN A 271 -22.47 -10.00 0.53
CA GLN A 271 -23.86 -9.59 0.64
C GLN A 271 -24.03 -8.08 0.88
N ARG A 272 -23.09 -7.39 1.51
CA ARG A 272 -23.30 -6.04 2.05
C ARG A 272 -22.23 -5.02 1.72
N SER A 273 -21.04 -5.43 1.28
CA SER A 273 -19.95 -4.50 0.99
C SER A 273 -20.28 -3.65 -0.25
N ARG A 274 -20.52 -2.37 -0.04
CA ARG A 274 -20.96 -1.45 -1.10
C ARG A 274 -19.98 -1.35 -2.27
N PRO A 275 -18.64 -1.24 -2.06
CA PRO A 275 -17.69 -1.23 -3.18
C PRO A 275 -17.74 -2.53 -4.00
N TYR A 276 -18.05 -3.67 -3.39
CA TYR A 276 -18.21 -4.93 -4.10
C TYR A 276 -19.54 -5.00 -4.87
N LEU A 277 -20.62 -4.55 -4.26
CA LEU A 277 -21.96 -4.64 -4.85
C LEU A 277 -22.18 -3.63 -5.98
N PHE A 278 -21.53 -2.49 -5.95
CA PHE A 278 -21.85 -1.36 -6.82
C PHE A 278 -20.69 -0.89 -7.72
N SER A 279 -19.50 -1.49 -7.60
CA SER A 279 -18.39 -1.23 -8.51
C SER A 279 -18.20 -2.37 -9.51
N ASN A 280 -17.73 -2.06 -10.70
CA ASN A 280 -17.47 -3.06 -11.73
C ASN A 280 -16.42 -4.08 -11.27
N THR A 281 -16.59 -5.29 -11.77
CA THR A 281 -15.72 -6.44 -11.52
C THR A 281 -14.28 -6.16 -11.99
N LEU A 282 -13.32 -6.66 -11.23
CA LEU A 282 -11.90 -6.67 -11.61
C LEU A 282 -11.71 -7.33 -12.99
N ALA A 283 -10.94 -6.68 -13.86
CA ALA A 283 -10.72 -7.18 -15.22
C ALA A 283 -10.05 -8.57 -15.23
N PRO A 284 -10.48 -9.50 -16.09
CA PRO A 284 -9.93 -10.87 -16.16
C PRO A 284 -8.41 -10.92 -16.36
N ALA A 285 -7.87 -9.99 -17.14
CA ALA A 285 -6.42 -9.91 -17.40
C ALA A 285 -5.61 -9.66 -16.13
N ILE A 286 -6.15 -8.88 -15.19
CA ILE A 286 -5.54 -8.64 -13.87
C ILE A 286 -5.59 -9.93 -13.04
N CYS A 287 -6.72 -10.64 -13.06
CA CYS A 287 -6.86 -11.92 -12.36
C CYS A 287 -5.83 -12.94 -12.87
N ALA A 288 -5.69 -13.08 -14.20
CA ALA A 288 -4.75 -14.00 -14.81
C ALA A 288 -3.29 -13.67 -14.44
N ALA A 289 -2.89 -12.41 -14.56
CA ALA A 289 -1.55 -11.96 -14.20
C ALA A 289 -1.27 -12.13 -12.69
N THR A 290 -2.26 -11.91 -11.84
CA THR A 290 -2.08 -12.09 -10.39
C THR A 290 -1.98 -13.57 -10.00
N ILE A 291 -2.76 -14.46 -10.63
CA ILE A 291 -2.60 -15.91 -10.46
C ILE A 291 -1.19 -16.33 -10.86
N GLU A 292 -0.69 -15.81 -11.98
CA GLU A 292 0.66 -16.10 -12.45
C GLU A 292 1.73 -15.53 -11.50
N THR A 293 1.47 -14.38 -10.87
CA THR A 293 2.33 -13.86 -9.80
C THR A 293 2.43 -14.84 -8.63
N ILE A 294 1.30 -15.39 -8.18
CA ILE A 294 1.28 -16.38 -7.10
C ILE A 294 2.07 -17.64 -7.51
N ASN A 295 1.94 -18.10 -8.78
CA ASN A 295 2.74 -19.22 -9.29
C ASN A 295 4.24 -18.95 -9.16
N ILE A 296 4.72 -17.79 -9.61
CA ILE A 296 6.13 -17.39 -9.50
C ILE A 296 6.61 -17.41 -8.05
N LEU A 297 5.79 -16.90 -7.12
CA LEU A 297 6.15 -16.82 -5.70
C LEU A 297 6.16 -18.19 -5.01
N GLU A 298 5.30 -19.11 -5.45
CA GLU A 298 5.28 -20.49 -4.93
C GLU A 298 6.43 -21.35 -5.51
N GLU A 299 6.92 -21.02 -6.71
CA GLU A 299 8.04 -21.72 -7.36
C GLU A 299 9.39 -21.39 -6.69
N SER A 300 9.59 -20.15 -6.21
CA SER A 300 10.90 -19.72 -5.71
C SER A 300 10.81 -18.50 -4.80
N THR A 301 11.68 -18.44 -3.78
CA THR A 301 11.89 -17.27 -2.91
C THR A 301 12.92 -16.28 -3.48
N ALA A 302 13.53 -16.54 -4.63
CA ALA A 302 14.67 -15.77 -5.13
C ALA A 302 14.39 -14.26 -5.26
N LEU A 303 13.20 -13.87 -5.74
CA LEU A 303 12.83 -12.44 -5.84
C LEU A 303 12.65 -11.81 -4.46
N ARG A 304 12.04 -12.54 -3.53
CA ARG A 304 11.90 -12.13 -2.13
C ARG A 304 13.27 -11.92 -1.49
N ASP A 305 14.16 -12.90 -1.60
CA ASP A 305 15.51 -12.82 -1.04
C ASP A 305 16.26 -11.64 -1.63
N LYS A 306 16.17 -11.46 -2.95
CA LYS A 306 16.83 -10.37 -3.68
C LYS A 306 16.36 -8.97 -3.24
N VAL A 307 15.08 -8.76 -2.99
CA VAL A 307 14.61 -7.43 -2.54
C VAL A 307 15.12 -7.11 -1.14
N HIS A 308 15.20 -8.08 -0.25
CA HIS A 308 15.76 -7.88 1.10
C HIS A 308 17.28 -7.63 1.06
N GLU A 309 18.04 -8.40 0.27
CA GLU A 309 19.46 -8.16 0.04
C GLU A 309 19.71 -6.75 -0.49
N ASN A 310 18.96 -6.35 -1.52
CA ASN A 310 19.08 -5.02 -2.11
C ASN A 310 18.75 -3.90 -1.11
N ALA A 311 17.71 -4.09 -0.27
CA ALA A 311 17.33 -3.11 0.75
C ALA A 311 18.41 -2.96 1.83
N ALA A 312 18.95 -4.07 2.33
CA ALA A 312 20.03 -4.07 3.31
C ALA A 312 21.30 -3.42 2.73
N TYR A 313 21.65 -3.77 1.50
CA TYR A 313 22.78 -3.17 0.79
C TYR A 313 22.62 -1.66 0.64
N PHE A 314 21.49 -1.19 0.10
CA PHE A 314 21.23 0.23 -0.11
C PHE A 314 21.28 1.02 1.20
N ARG A 315 20.68 0.52 2.30
CA ARG A 315 20.73 1.16 3.61
C ARG A 315 22.18 1.31 4.09
N ALA A 316 22.98 0.24 4.03
CA ALA A 316 24.38 0.26 4.47
C ALA A 316 25.23 1.27 3.69
N GLU A 317 25.02 1.36 2.37
CA GLU A 317 25.75 2.34 1.55
C GLU A 317 25.30 3.78 1.85
N MET A 318 24.01 4.05 2.03
CA MET A 318 23.50 5.37 2.39
C MET A 318 23.97 5.83 3.78
N GLU A 319 24.09 4.93 4.75
CA GLU A 319 24.65 5.22 6.08
C GLU A 319 26.11 5.69 6.00
N LYS A 320 26.95 5.06 5.15
CA LYS A 320 28.34 5.48 4.92
C LYS A 320 28.45 6.92 4.42
N HIS A 321 27.45 7.40 3.70
CA HIS A 321 27.36 8.78 3.21
C HIS A 321 26.66 9.74 4.19
N GLY A 322 26.34 9.27 5.40
CA GLY A 322 25.79 10.08 6.48
C GLY A 322 24.36 10.58 6.21
N PHE A 323 23.54 9.79 5.51
CA PHE A 323 22.13 10.09 5.35
C PHE A 323 21.34 9.72 6.60
N ASP A 324 20.44 10.60 7.01
CA ASP A 324 19.46 10.31 8.04
C ASP A 324 18.29 9.53 7.43
N MET A 325 18.15 8.28 7.84
CA MET A 325 17.10 7.36 7.39
C MET A 325 16.32 6.83 8.58
N LEU A 326 15.01 6.65 8.39
CA LEU A 326 14.24 5.93 9.40
C LEU A 326 14.75 4.48 9.52
N PRO A 327 14.93 3.98 10.75
CA PRO A 327 15.44 2.62 10.98
C PRO A 327 14.44 1.57 10.50
N GLY A 328 14.94 0.40 10.12
CA GLY A 328 14.14 -0.73 9.67
C GLY A 328 14.85 -1.57 8.64
N GLU A 329 14.23 -2.67 8.26
CA GLU A 329 14.75 -3.64 7.28
C GLU A 329 13.86 -3.75 6.02
N HIS A 330 12.71 -3.05 6.02
CA HIS A 330 11.78 -3.05 4.89
C HIS A 330 12.40 -2.34 3.67
N PRO A 331 12.05 -2.75 2.42
CA PRO A 331 12.49 -2.10 1.19
C PRO A 331 12.04 -0.64 1.00
N ILE A 332 11.11 -0.15 1.81
CA ILE A 332 10.83 1.29 1.94
C ILE A 332 11.97 1.92 2.76
N VAL A 333 12.73 2.83 2.15
CA VAL A 333 13.85 3.52 2.80
C VAL A 333 13.63 5.03 2.72
N PRO A 334 13.02 5.63 3.76
CA PRO A 334 12.83 7.08 3.80
C PRO A 334 14.13 7.80 4.13
N VAL A 335 14.56 8.72 3.26
CA VAL A 335 15.69 9.62 3.46
C VAL A 335 15.15 10.95 3.96
N MET A 336 15.43 11.30 5.21
CA MET A 336 14.83 12.45 5.90
C MET A 336 15.47 13.76 5.49
N LEU A 337 14.64 14.75 5.14
CA LEU A 337 15.08 16.08 4.69
C LEU A 337 14.40 17.22 5.45
N TYR A 338 13.31 16.95 6.18
CA TYR A 338 12.64 17.82 7.17
C TYR A 338 12.02 19.12 6.66
N ASP A 339 12.23 19.49 5.39
CA ASP A 339 11.70 20.70 4.76
C ASP A 339 11.13 20.37 3.37
N PRO A 340 9.91 20.84 3.04
CA PRO A 340 9.24 20.49 1.78
C PRO A 340 9.95 21.05 0.55
N LYS A 341 10.59 22.24 0.65
CA LYS A 341 11.32 22.84 -0.47
C LYS A 341 12.63 22.11 -0.70
N VAL A 342 13.32 21.72 0.38
CA VAL A 342 14.53 20.90 0.31
C VAL A 342 14.21 19.54 -0.31
N ALA A 343 13.16 18.86 0.14
CA ALA A 343 12.76 17.54 -0.38
C ALA A 343 12.41 17.59 -1.88
N ASN A 344 11.69 18.62 -2.30
CA ASN A 344 11.30 18.77 -3.71
C ASN A 344 12.49 19.15 -4.60
N GLU A 345 13.36 20.05 -4.14
CA GLU A 345 14.58 20.42 -4.89
C GLU A 345 15.55 19.25 -4.96
N PHE A 346 15.72 18.50 -3.87
CA PHE A 346 16.52 17.27 -3.86
C PHE A 346 16.00 16.26 -4.91
N ALA A 347 14.70 16.01 -4.92
CA ALA A 347 14.07 15.09 -5.88
C ALA A 347 14.18 15.58 -7.33
N ARG A 348 14.18 16.89 -7.58
CA ARG A 348 14.40 17.48 -8.89
C ARG A 348 15.83 17.22 -9.36
N ARG A 349 16.83 17.52 -8.53
CA ARG A 349 18.27 17.32 -8.87
C ARG A 349 18.58 15.83 -9.06
N MET A 350 17.98 14.96 -8.27
CA MET A 350 18.13 13.52 -8.46
C MET A 350 17.66 13.06 -9.85
N LEU A 351 16.53 13.61 -10.33
CA LEU A 351 16.04 13.30 -11.68
C LEU A 351 17.03 13.79 -12.76
N ASP A 352 17.60 15.00 -12.60
CA ASP A 352 18.61 15.55 -13.51
C ASP A 352 19.87 14.67 -13.57
N LYS A 353 20.17 13.95 -12.48
CA LYS A 353 21.28 12.99 -12.41
C LYS A 353 20.91 11.56 -12.85
N GLY A 354 19.68 11.31 -13.25
CA GLY A 354 19.24 10.00 -13.74
C GLY A 354 18.67 9.08 -12.67
N VAL A 355 18.18 9.61 -11.54
CA VAL A 355 17.49 8.83 -10.50
C VAL A 355 16.11 9.42 -10.24
N TYR A 356 15.08 8.59 -10.43
CA TYR A 356 13.69 8.98 -10.25
C TYR A 356 13.26 8.77 -8.79
N VAL A 357 13.17 9.87 -8.04
CA VAL A 357 12.63 9.95 -6.68
C VAL A 357 11.62 11.09 -6.57
N VAL A 358 10.77 11.07 -5.53
CA VAL A 358 9.76 12.11 -5.26
C VAL A 358 9.86 12.55 -3.81
N GLY A 359 9.73 13.86 -3.57
CA GLY A 359 9.61 14.44 -2.24
C GLY A 359 8.20 14.16 -1.66
N PHE A 360 8.15 13.70 -0.43
CA PHE A 360 6.90 13.50 0.32
C PHE A 360 6.81 14.55 1.42
N CYS A 361 5.75 15.36 1.33
CA CYS A 361 5.50 16.49 2.21
C CYS A 361 4.06 16.42 2.74
N TYR A 362 3.72 17.30 3.68
CA TYR A 362 2.34 17.42 4.15
C TYR A 362 1.34 17.61 2.96
N PRO A 363 0.15 17.01 2.98
CA PRO A 363 -0.46 16.22 4.07
C PRO A 363 -0.12 14.71 4.02
N VAL A 364 0.74 14.25 3.11
CA VAL A 364 1.07 12.83 2.95
C VAL A 364 1.92 12.31 4.12
N VAL A 365 2.79 13.18 4.64
CA VAL A 365 3.58 12.96 5.87
C VAL A 365 3.34 14.13 6.83
N PRO A 366 3.55 13.96 8.14
CA PRO A 366 3.41 15.05 9.11
C PRO A 366 4.34 16.23 8.78
N LYS A 367 3.93 17.46 9.16
CA LYS A 367 4.75 18.66 8.98
C LYS A 367 6.10 18.51 9.69
N GLY A 368 7.18 18.93 9.01
CA GLY A 368 8.54 18.80 9.51
C GLY A 368 9.09 17.36 9.45
N ARG A 369 8.39 16.46 8.77
CA ARG A 369 8.82 15.08 8.53
C ARG A 369 8.99 14.79 7.04
N ASP A 370 9.28 15.84 6.29
CA ASP A 370 9.47 15.81 4.83
C ASP A 370 10.66 14.93 4.47
N ARG A 371 10.54 14.18 3.38
CA ARG A 371 11.50 13.14 2.99
C ARG A 371 11.47 12.84 1.50
N VAL A 372 12.51 12.22 1.01
CA VAL A 372 12.48 11.40 -0.19
C VAL A 372 12.30 9.95 0.24
N ARG A 373 11.19 9.31 -0.18
CA ARG A 373 10.93 7.90 0.11
C ARG A 373 11.43 7.04 -1.05
N THR A 374 12.50 6.29 -0.85
CA THR A 374 12.96 5.32 -1.84
C THR A 374 12.27 3.98 -1.67
N GLN A 375 12.01 3.30 -2.80
CA GLN A 375 11.43 1.97 -2.89
C GLN A 375 12.44 1.04 -3.55
N ILE A 376 12.98 0.11 -2.79
CA ILE A 376 13.93 -0.86 -3.32
C ILE A 376 13.17 -2.02 -3.95
N SER A 377 13.70 -2.53 -5.06
CA SER A 377 13.09 -3.60 -5.85
C SER A 377 14.09 -4.73 -6.08
N ALA A 378 13.59 -5.96 -6.19
CA ALA A 378 14.37 -7.09 -6.71
C ALA A 378 14.87 -6.86 -8.14
N GLY A 379 14.20 -5.99 -8.90
CA GLY A 379 14.62 -5.60 -10.24
C GLY A 379 15.83 -4.66 -10.31
N HIS A 380 16.24 -4.05 -9.19
CA HIS A 380 17.47 -3.25 -9.16
C HIS A 380 18.70 -4.16 -9.19
N THR A 381 19.65 -3.83 -10.06
CA THR A 381 20.98 -4.43 -10.00
C THR A 381 21.85 -3.71 -8.95
N LYS A 382 22.99 -4.32 -8.61
CA LYS A 382 23.94 -3.67 -7.70
C LYS A 382 24.45 -2.35 -8.28
N GLU A 383 24.69 -2.31 -9.58
CA GLU A 383 25.12 -1.12 -10.33
C GLU A 383 24.07 -0.02 -10.29
N ASP A 384 22.75 -0.36 -10.34
CA ASP A 384 21.66 0.61 -10.17
C ASP A 384 21.71 1.25 -8.78
N LEU A 385 21.91 0.44 -7.74
CA LEU A 385 21.97 0.91 -6.35
C LEU A 385 23.22 1.75 -6.10
N ASP A 386 24.40 1.31 -6.58
CA ASP A 386 25.67 2.08 -6.49
C ASP A 386 25.53 3.43 -7.18
N PHE A 387 24.94 3.45 -8.38
CA PHE A 387 24.69 4.67 -9.12
C PHE A 387 23.73 5.60 -8.36
N ALA A 388 22.65 5.07 -7.81
CA ALA A 388 21.71 5.88 -7.04
C ALA A 388 22.38 6.47 -5.79
N VAL A 389 23.12 5.69 -5.00
CA VAL A 389 23.84 6.14 -3.80
C VAL A 389 24.83 7.27 -4.16
N LYS A 390 25.59 7.10 -5.26
CA LYS A 390 26.49 8.15 -5.76
C LYS A 390 25.73 9.44 -6.05
N CYS A 391 24.61 9.38 -6.77
CA CYS A 391 23.80 10.55 -7.09
C CYS A 391 23.25 11.22 -5.82
N PHE A 392 22.79 10.43 -4.84
CA PHE A 392 22.36 10.95 -3.54
C PHE A 392 23.48 11.73 -2.84
N ALA A 393 24.70 11.16 -2.78
CA ALA A 393 25.86 11.82 -2.15
C ALA A 393 26.25 13.12 -2.88
N GLU A 394 26.24 13.13 -4.21
CA GLU A 394 26.52 14.31 -5.01
C GLU A 394 25.48 15.41 -4.78
N VAL A 395 24.18 15.09 -4.83
CA VAL A 395 23.11 16.08 -4.59
C VAL A 395 23.16 16.63 -3.18
N LYS A 396 23.44 15.79 -2.17
CA LYS A 396 23.65 16.22 -0.79
C LYS A 396 24.78 17.28 -0.69
N ALA A 397 25.92 16.99 -1.30
CA ALA A 397 27.06 17.90 -1.32
C ALA A 397 26.77 19.22 -2.06
N GLU A 398 26.09 19.17 -3.21
CA GLU A 398 25.69 20.35 -4.00
C GLU A 398 24.68 21.24 -3.26
N MET A 399 23.84 20.66 -2.41
CA MET A 399 22.85 21.40 -1.61
C MET A 399 23.41 21.86 -0.26
N GLY A 400 24.54 21.34 0.17
CA GLY A 400 25.17 21.71 1.45
C GLY A 400 24.37 21.21 2.67
N ILE A 401 23.76 20.04 2.57
CA ILE A 401 22.91 19.43 3.61
C ILE A 401 23.48 18.13 4.16
#